data_39c010789c52568f89d41528ce4fe505
#
_entry.id   39c010789c52568f89d41528ce4fe505
#
_cell.length_a   1.000
_cell.length_b   1.000
_cell.length_c   1.000
_cell.angle_alpha   90.00
_cell.angle_beta   90.00
_cell.angle_gamma   90.00
#
_symmetry.space_group_name_H-M   'P 1'
#
loop_
_entity.id
_entity.type
_entity.pdbx_description
1 polymer ?
#
loop_
_entity_poly.entity_id
_entity_poly.type
_entity_poly.pdbx_seq_one_letter_code
_entity_poly.pdbx_strand_id
1 'polypeptide(L)'
;SMYACGEKYAKQGYQLSQRSTYQNQGISLFSMIFGTDWLMTTIKSFICATGYMQNIISGKRFYLYLMIILLGIIMMVIALKRKYQLKFKFENYFVISLIFCILIPFILSIKYSYSIDYQPQGRYVMSILIPIALFMSVGYEYLSKLIEDKYKIKMKNSELAMIIIYILLFII
;
A
#
# COMPACT_ATOMS: atom_id res chain seq x y z
N SER A 1 -12.25 20.90 6.63
CA SER A 1 -11.03 21.70 6.82
C SER A 1 -11.34 23.14 6.44
N MET A 2 -10.83 24.12 7.18
CA MET A 2 -11.03 25.56 6.94
C MET A 2 -10.64 26.01 5.53
N TYR A 3 -9.79 25.25 4.83
CA TYR A 3 -9.35 25.56 3.46
C TYR A 3 -10.33 25.12 2.38
N ALA A 4 -11.25 24.22 2.67
CA ALA A 4 -12.28 23.81 1.72
C ALA A 4 -13.38 24.88 1.54
N CYS A 5 -13.47 25.83 2.47
CA CYS A 5 -14.52 26.84 2.49
C CYS A 5 -14.10 28.21 1.94
N GLY A 6 -12.84 28.37 1.49
CA GLY A 6 -12.29 29.62 0.97
C GLY A 6 -11.98 30.67 2.04
N GLU A 7 -11.39 31.79 1.61
CA GLU A 7 -10.91 32.87 2.50
C GLU A 7 -12.02 33.52 3.34
N LYS A 8 -13.27 33.50 2.85
CA LYS A 8 -14.43 34.09 3.53
C LYS A 8 -14.68 33.50 4.93
N TYR A 9 -14.26 32.24 5.15
CA TYR A 9 -14.46 31.51 6.39
C TYR A 9 -13.15 31.25 7.17
N ALA A 10 -12.02 31.74 6.64
CA ALA A 10 -10.76 31.66 7.37
C ALA A 10 -10.78 32.64 8.54
N LYS A 11 -10.34 32.19 9.73
CA LYS A 11 -10.16 33.11 10.87
C LYS A 11 -9.13 34.17 10.49
N GLN A 12 -9.46 35.44 10.72
CA GLN A 12 -8.53 36.56 10.54
C GLN A 12 -7.24 36.29 11.34
N GLY A 13 -6.10 36.48 10.71
CA GLY A 13 -4.77 36.26 11.32
C GLY A 13 -4.25 34.84 11.29
N TYR A 14 -4.98 33.85 10.69
CA TYR A 14 -4.46 32.51 10.53
C TYR A 14 -3.48 32.44 9.37
N GLN A 15 -2.20 32.28 9.66
CA GLN A 15 -1.14 32.09 8.66
C GLN A 15 -0.66 30.65 8.61
N LEU A 16 -0.50 30.10 7.42
CA LEU A 16 0.06 28.74 7.18
C LEU A 16 1.45 28.56 7.79
N SER A 17 2.24 29.64 7.81
CA SER A 17 3.58 29.67 8.43
C SER A 17 3.58 29.44 9.95
N GLN A 18 2.43 29.62 10.62
CA GLN A 18 2.30 29.41 12.07
C GLN A 18 1.94 27.96 12.43
N ARG A 19 1.71 27.08 11.45
CA ARG A 19 1.51 25.66 11.75
C ARG A 19 2.80 25.05 12.27
N SER A 20 2.68 24.33 13.37
CA SER A 20 3.74 23.49 13.91
C SER A 20 3.93 22.27 13.02
N THR A 21 4.60 22.44 11.86
CA THR A 21 4.99 21.33 10.99
C THR A 21 6.33 20.77 11.41
N TYR A 22 6.65 19.52 11.07
CA TYR A 22 7.97 18.94 11.34
C TYR A 22 9.08 19.75 10.69
N GLN A 23 8.83 20.30 9.50
CA GLN A 23 9.76 21.17 8.80
C GLN A 23 10.04 22.46 9.59
N ASN A 24 9.01 23.11 10.13
CA ASN A 24 9.16 24.35 10.91
C ASN A 24 9.80 24.11 12.28
N GLN A 25 9.70 22.91 12.81
CA GLN A 25 10.36 22.50 14.05
C GLN A 25 11.84 22.14 13.84
N GLY A 26 12.34 22.15 12.59
CA GLY A 26 13.72 21.76 12.28
C GLY A 26 13.99 20.26 12.43
N ILE A 27 12.94 19.44 12.53
CA ILE A 27 13.06 17.98 12.61
C ILE A 27 13.35 17.42 11.22
N SER A 28 14.35 16.52 11.11
CA SER A 28 14.70 15.94 9.81
C SER A 28 13.59 15.03 9.28
N LEU A 29 13.47 14.96 7.96
CA LEU A 29 12.49 14.07 7.27
C LEU A 29 12.68 12.60 7.67
N PHE A 30 13.93 12.16 7.82
CA PHE A 30 14.28 10.81 8.28
C PHE A 30 13.74 10.54 9.69
N SER A 31 13.90 11.51 10.59
CA SER A 31 13.41 11.41 11.96
C SER A 31 11.87 11.37 12.00
N MET A 32 11.17 12.07 11.10
CA MET A 32 9.73 11.96 10.99
C MET A 32 9.29 10.56 10.53
N ILE A 33 9.95 9.99 9.52
CA ILE A 33 9.53 8.69 8.95
C ILE A 33 9.81 7.53 9.92
N PHE A 34 10.99 7.50 10.52
CA PHE A 34 11.49 6.37 11.32
C PHE A 34 11.47 6.61 12.83
N GLY A 35 11.55 7.86 13.26
CA GLY A 35 11.51 8.23 14.68
C GLY A 35 10.11 8.47 15.22
N THR A 36 9.13 8.61 14.34
CA THR A 36 7.71 8.63 14.70
C THR A 36 7.02 7.37 14.14
N ASP A 37 5.80 7.10 14.58
CA ASP A 37 4.99 5.98 14.07
C ASP A 37 4.41 6.24 12.67
N TRP A 38 4.93 7.23 11.92
CA TRP A 38 4.35 7.63 10.62
C TRP A 38 4.22 6.46 9.65
N LEU A 39 5.32 5.74 9.44
CA LEU A 39 5.36 4.63 8.48
C LEU A 39 4.42 3.49 8.91
N MET A 40 4.51 3.08 10.18
CA MET A 40 3.69 1.98 10.69
C MET A 40 2.21 2.34 10.70
N THR A 41 1.85 3.56 11.08
CA THR A 41 0.46 4.04 11.07
C THR A 41 -0.08 4.15 9.65
N THR A 42 0.73 4.63 8.69
CA THR A 42 0.35 4.68 7.28
C THR A 42 0.10 3.28 6.72
N ILE A 43 0.98 2.31 6.99
CA ILE A 43 0.81 0.92 6.55
C ILE A 43 -0.42 0.27 7.20
N LYS A 44 -0.59 0.44 8.52
CA LYS A 44 -1.77 -0.09 9.23
C LYS A 44 -3.05 0.49 8.66
N SER A 45 -3.09 1.79 8.43
CA SER A 45 -4.29 2.44 7.89
C SER A 45 -4.53 2.10 6.41
N PHE A 46 -3.49 1.84 5.64
CA PHE A 46 -3.60 1.38 4.25
C PHE A 46 -4.23 -0.02 4.14
N ILE A 47 -3.82 -0.94 5.03
CA ILE A 47 -4.26 -2.35 4.98
C ILE A 47 -5.60 -2.55 5.70
N CYS A 48 -5.80 -1.87 6.83
CA CYS A 48 -6.79 -2.28 7.82
C CYS A 48 -7.69 -1.16 8.38
N ALA A 49 -7.61 0.08 7.86
CA ALA A 49 -8.48 1.13 8.37
C ALA A 49 -9.72 1.31 7.50
N THR A 50 -10.88 1.16 8.10
CA THR A 50 -12.17 1.48 7.51
C THR A 50 -12.75 2.74 8.13
N GLY A 51 -13.47 3.55 7.34
CA GLY A 51 -14.04 4.82 7.77
C GLY A 51 -12.98 5.90 8.03
N TYR A 52 -13.24 6.81 8.95
CA TYR A 52 -12.30 7.88 9.33
C TYR A 52 -11.20 7.40 10.29
N MET A 53 -10.59 6.24 10.04
CA MET A 53 -9.59 5.60 10.92
C MET A 53 -10.10 5.23 12.32
N GLN A 54 -11.42 5.19 12.51
CA GLN A 54 -12.02 4.85 13.81
C GLN A 54 -11.98 3.34 14.08
N ASN A 55 -12.04 2.53 13.02
CA ASN A 55 -12.01 1.08 13.14
C ASN A 55 -10.71 0.54 12.56
N ILE A 56 -9.69 0.40 13.39
CA ILE A 56 -8.46 -0.32 13.05
C ILE A 56 -8.68 -1.80 13.38
N ILE A 57 -8.56 -2.66 12.38
CA ILE A 57 -8.68 -4.11 12.55
C ILE A 57 -7.62 -4.60 13.55
N SER A 58 -8.00 -5.56 14.40
CA SER A 58 -7.13 -6.10 15.45
C SER A 58 -5.76 -6.57 14.91
N GLY A 59 -4.71 -6.46 15.73
CA GLY A 59 -3.34 -6.71 15.32
C GLY A 59 -3.10 -8.06 14.63
N LYS A 60 -3.81 -9.13 15.03
CA LYS A 60 -3.67 -10.46 14.40
C LYS A 60 -4.10 -10.45 12.92
N ARG A 61 -5.21 -9.79 12.59
CA ARG A 61 -5.71 -9.70 11.21
C ARG A 61 -4.79 -8.82 10.34
N PHE A 62 -4.25 -7.74 10.90
CA PHE A 62 -3.27 -6.91 10.22
C PHE A 62 -2.06 -7.73 9.76
N TYR A 63 -1.46 -8.54 10.66
CA TYR A 63 -0.31 -9.37 10.31
C TYR A 63 -0.65 -10.43 9.27
N LEU A 64 -1.86 -11.00 9.30
CA LEU A 64 -2.32 -11.93 8.28
C LEU A 64 -2.35 -11.28 6.89
N TYR A 65 -2.99 -10.12 6.75
CA TYR A 65 -3.04 -9.39 5.48
C TYR A 65 -1.64 -8.98 5.00
N LEU A 66 -0.82 -8.49 5.93
CA LEU A 66 0.56 -8.13 5.62
C LEU A 66 1.35 -9.34 5.10
N MET A 67 1.23 -10.50 5.73
CA MET A 67 1.88 -11.74 5.26
C MET A 67 1.42 -12.14 3.86
N ILE A 68 0.13 -12.03 3.56
CA ILE A 68 -0.41 -12.34 2.23
C ILE A 68 0.21 -11.41 1.19
N ILE A 69 0.23 -10.10 1.44
CA ILE A 69 0.82 -9.12 0.53
C ILE A 69 2.32 -9.42 0.31
N LEU A 70 3.06 -9.63 1.38
CA LEU A 70 4.50 -9.93 1.31
C LEU A 70 4.77 -11.23 0.56
N LEU A 71 3.99 -12.28 0.80
CA LEU A 71 4.14 -13.55 0.08
C LEU A 71 3.95 -13.35 -1.43
N GLY A 72 2.90 -12.64 -1.85
CA GLY A 72 2.65 -12.36 -3.26
C GLY A 72 3.82 -11.60 -3.91
N ILE A 73 4.33 -10.56 -3.25
CA ILE A 73 5.47 -9.76 -3.74
C ILE A 73 6.76 -10.61 -3.81
N ILE A 74 7.05 -11.40 -2.77
CA ILE A 74 8.24 -12.27 -2.75
C ILE A 74 8.18 -13.28 -3.89
N MET A 75 7.03 -13.91 -4.10
CA MET A 75 6.86 -14.89 -5.18
C MET A 75 6.97 -14.26 -6.56
N MET A 76 6.50 -13.01 -6.75
CA MET A 76 6.74 -12.24 -7.96
C MET A 76 8.25 -12.02 -8.21
N VAL A 77 9.00 -11.61 -7.18
CA VAL A 77 10.46 -11.39 -7.32
C VAL A 77 11.18 -12.70 -7.69
N ILE A 78 10.77 -13.82 -7.10
CA ILE A 78 11.33 -15.15 -7.42
C ILE A 78 10.97 -15.53 -8.87
N ALA A 79 9.75 -15.31 -9.31
CA ALA A 79 9.30 -15.55 -10.68
C ALA A 79 10.15 -14.79 -11.71
N LEU A 80 10.38 -13.51 -11.45
CA LEU A 80 11.21 -12.65 -12.29
C LEU A 80 12.67 -13.14 -12.33
N LYS A 81 13.26 -13.50 -11.19
CA LYS A 81 14.63 -14.05 -11.14
C LYS A 81 14.77 -15.37 -11.88
N ARG A 82 13.75 -16.21 -11.84
CA ARG A 82 13.73 -17.50 -12.56
C ARG A 82 13.33 -17.38 -14.04
N LYS A 83 13.16 -16.17 -14.57
CA LYS A 83 12.72 -15.90 -15.94
C LYS A 83 11.45 -16.67 -16.33
N TYR A 84 10.55 -16.77 -15.34
CA TYR A 84 9.29 -17.48 -15.52
C TYR A 84 8.50 -16.83 -16.67
N GLN A 85 7.98 -17.65 -17.60
CA GLN A 85 7.12 -17.16 -18.67
C GLN A 85 5.74 -16.86 -18.09
N LEU A 86 5.52 -15.61 -17.77
CA LEU A 86 4.23 -15.11 -17.32
C LEU A 86 3.19 -15.23 -18.45
N LYS A 87 1.95 -15.56 -18.12
CA LYS A 87 0.83 -15.48 -19.07
C LYS A 87 0.70 -14.09 -19.67
N PHE A 88 0.93 -13.06 -18.85
CA PHE A 88 1.01 -11.67 -19.29
C PHE A 88 2.48 -11.26 -19.49
N LYS A 89 2.85 -10.98 -20.72
CA LYS A 89 4.12 -10.29 -21.00
C LYS A 89 3.93 -8.82 -20.71
N PHE A 90 4.38 -8.39 -19.54
CA PHE A 90 4.48 -6.96 -19.26
C PHE A 90 5.65 -6.39 -20.05
N GLU A 91 5.38 -5.44 -20.93
CA GLU A 91 6.44 -4.64 -21.52
C GLU A 91 7.16 -3.85 -20.43
N ASN A 92 8.46 -3.65 -20.57
CA ASN A 92 9.27 -2.95 -19.56
C ASN A 92 8.70 -1.58 -19.19
N TYR A 93 8.14 -0.86 -20.17
CA TYR A 93 7.48 0.44 -19.93
C TYR A 93 6.29 0.35 -19.00
N PHE A 94 5.52 -0.72 -19.10
CA PHE A 94 4.38 -0.93 -18.22
C PHE A 94 4.81 -1.18 -16.77
N VAL A 95 5.84 -2.01 -16.57
CA VAL A 95 6.41 -2.25 -15.23
C VAL A 95 6.95 -0.96 -14.63
N ILE A 96 7.67 -0.17 -15.42
CA ILE A 96 8.19 1.14 -15.01
C ILE A 96 7.04 2.07 -14.60
N SER A 97 5.96 2.13 -15.38
CA SER A 97 4.80 2.96 -15.05
C SER A 97 4.14 2.53 -13.73
N LEU A 98 4.02 1.23 -13.46
CA LEU A 98 3.51 0.71 -12.20
C LEU A 98 4.39 1.11 -11.00
N ILE A 99 5.71 1.09 -11.18
CA ILE A 99 6.66 1.56 -10.16
C ILE A 99 6.44 3.05 -9.86
N PHE A 100 6.29 3.88 -10.89
CA PHE A 100 5.97 5.30 -10.70
C PHE A 100 4.62 5.51 -10.00
N CYS A 101 3.60 4.70 -10.32
CA CYS A 101 2.31 4.72 -9.63
C CYS A 101 2.41 4.38 -8.14
N ILE A 102 3.45 3.66 -7.71
CA ILE A 102 3.75 3.42 -6.30
C ILE A 102 4.53 4.59 -5.69
N LEU A 103 5.61 5.00 -6.35
CA LEU A 103 6.56 5.97 -5.79
C LEU A 103 5.97 7.37 -5.64
N ILE A 104 5.25 7.86 -6.67
CA ILE A 104 4.75 9.24 -6.68
C ILE A 104 3.78 9.50 -5.52
N PRO A 105 2.70 8.72 -5.30
CA PRO A 105 1.80 8.96 -4.18
C PRO A 105 2.48 8.82 -2.83
N PHE A 106 3.43 7.89 -2.71
CA PHE A 106 4.16 7.69 -1.47
C PHE A 106 5.04 8.90 -1.13
N ILE A 107 5.82 9.40 -2.10
CA ILE A 107 6.65 10.60 -1.94
C ILE A 107 5.80 11.83 -1.64
N LEU A 108 4.67 11.99 -2.34
CA LEU A 108 3.74 13.11 -2.08
C LEU A 108 3.14 13.05 -0.68
N SER A 109 2.78 11.86 -0.19
CA SER A 109 2.27 11.66 1.16
C SER A 109 3.32 12.02 2.23
N ILE A 110 4.58 11.63 2.02
CA ILE A 110 5.69 12.01 2.90
C ILE A 110 5.87 13.52 2.90
N LYS A 111 5.97 14.14 1.71
CA LYS A 111 6.14 15.59 1.58
C LYS A 111 5.01 16.34 2.26
N TYR A 112 3.76 15.92 2.05
CA TYR A 112 2.59 16.55 2.66
C TYR A 112 2.65 16.46 4.19
N SER A 113 2.94 15.27 4.74
CA SER A 113 3.05 15.06 6.19
C SER A 113 4.19 15.87 6.82
N TYR A 114 5.28 16.10 6.08
CA TYR A 114 6.43 16.83 6.56
C TYR A 114 6.23 18.35 6.56
N SER A 115 5.67 18.89 5.46
CA SER A 115 5.68 20.34 5.22
C SER A 115 4.34 21.04 5.47
N ILE A 116 3.22 20.30 5.47
CA ILE A 116 1.88 20.92 5.55
C ILE A 116 1.13 20.49 6.80
N ASP A 117 0.90 19.18 6.95
CA ASP A 117 0.12 18.66 8.07
C ASP A 117 0.45 17.19 8.30
N TYR A 118 0.82 16.82 9.53
CA TYR A 118 1.16 15.47 9.88
C TYR A 118 -0.06 14.55 9.80
N GLN A 119 -0.14 13.79 8.72
CA GLN A 119 -1.25 12.88 8.46
C GLN A 119 -0.76 11.51 8.00
N PRO A 120 -0.43 10.60 8.92
CA PRO A 120 -0.01 9.23 8.61
C PRO A 120 -1.24 8.38 8.23
N GLN A 121 -1.82 8.62 7.05
CA GLN A 121 -3.07 8.00 6.65
C GLN A 121 -2.92 7.26 5.31
N GLY A 122 -3.29 5.97 5.31
CA GLY A 122 -3.24 5.10 4.13
C GLY A 122 -4.10 5.58 2.95
N ARG A 123 -5.15 6.38 3.20
CA ARG A 123 -6.00 6.93 2.13
C ARG A 123 -5.22 7.77 1.10
N TYR A 124 -4.14 8.42 1.49
CA TYR A 124 -3.31 9.21 0.57
C TYR A 124 -2.46 8.36 -0.37
N VAL A 125 -2.31 7.09 -0.04
CA VAL A 125 -1.54 6.12 -0.82
C VAL A 125 -2.43 5.02 -1.42
N MET A 126 -3.76 5.19 -1.43
CA MET A 126 -4.70 4.19 -1.97
C MET A 126 -4.49 3.86 -3.45
N SER A 127 -3.98 4.80 -4.25
CA SER A 127 -3.63 4.55 -5.65
C SER A 127 -2.56 3.46 -5.81
N ILE A 128 -1.76 3.19 -4.78
CA ILE A 128 -0.75 2.12 -4.76
C ILE A 128 -1.39 0.72 -4.75
N LEU A 129 -2.66 0.61 -4.37
CA LEU A 129 -3.37 -0.66 -4.27
C LEU A 129 -3.39 -1.42 -5.62
N ILE A 130 -3.64 -0.70 -6.72
CA ILE A 130 -3.72 -1.30 -8.06
C ILE A 130 -2.39 -1.95 -8.48
N PRO A 131 -1.25 -1.25 -8.49
CA PRO A 131 0.02 -1.86 -8.83
C PRO A 131 0.43 -2.98 -7.86
N ILE A 132 0.16 -2.86 -6.56
CA ILE A 132 0.41 -3.95 -5.61
C ILE A 132 -0.43 -5.18 -5.96
N ALA A 133 -1.73 -5.02 -6.23
CA ALA A 133 -2.60 -6.13 -6.59
C ALA A 133 -2.13 -6.83 -7.87
N LEU A 134 -1.67 -6.09 -8.89
CA LEU A 134 -1.09 -6.65 -10.11
C LEU A 134 0.20 -7.44 -9.83
N PHE A 135 1.10 -6.91 -9.02
CA PHE A 135 2.31 -7.62 -8.63
C PHE A 135 2.02 -8.88 -7.82
N MET A 136 1.05 -8.82 -6.91
CA MET A 136 0.60 -9.99 -6.16
C MET A 136 -0.01 -11.05 -7.07
N SER A 137 -0.82 -10.67 -8.07
CA SER A 137 -1.44 -11.63 -9.00
C SER A 137 -0.39 -12.44 -9.76
N VAL A 138 0.67 -11.79 -10.22
CA VAL A 138 1.83 -12.45 -10.85
C VAL A 138 2.52 -13.40 -9.89
N GLY A 139 2.73 -12.98 -8.65
CA GLY A 139 3.36 -13.82 -7.62
C GLY A 139 2.53 -15.07 -7.29
N TYR A 140 1.23 -14.92 -7.18
CA TYR A 140 0.33 -16.04 -6.90
C TYR A 140 0.15 -16.98 -8.09
N GLU A 141 0.18 -16.47 -9.33
CA GLU A 141 0.24 -17.33 -10.52
C GLU A 141 1.46 -18.24 -10.48
N TYR A 142 2.62 -17.68 -10.18
CA TYR A 142 3.85 -18.47 -10.06
C TYR A 142 3.79 -19.47 -8.91
N LEU A 143 3.27 -19.07 -7.74
CA LEU A 143 3.09 -19.96 -6.60
C LEU A 143 2.17 -21.14 -6.93
N SER A 144 1.04 -20.88 -7.61
CA SER A 144 0.12 -21.93 -8.04
C SER A 144 0.82 -22.97 -8.92
N LYS A 145 1.64 -22.53 -9.88
CA LYS A 145 2.41 -23.46 -10.73
C LYS A 145 3.46 -24.25 -9.98
N LEU A 146 4.14 -23.65 -9.00
CA LEU A 146 5.08 -24.41 -8.16
C LEU A 146 4.37 -25.51 -7.37
N ILE A 147 3.14 -25.25 -6.93
CA ILE A 147 2.33 -26.25 -6.21
C ILE A 147 1.88 -27.34 -7.17
N GLU A 148 1.41 -27.00 -8.36
CA GLU A 148 1.01 -27.95 -9.41
C GLU A 148 2.17 -28.90 -9.78
N ASP A 149 3.36 -28.35 -10.02
CA ASP A 149 4.55 -29.11 -10.40
C ASP A 149 5.00 -30.05 -9.27
N LYS A 150 4.94 -29.58 -8.02
CA LYS A 150 5.39 -30.37 -6.86
C LYS A 150 4.44 -31.51 -6.50
N TYR A 151 3.14 -31.25 -6.55
CA TYR A 151 2.13 -32.22 -6.09
C TYR A 151 1.45 -32.98 -7.23
N LYS A 152 1.79 -32.70 -8.51
CA LYS A 152 1.16 -33.27 -9.71
C LYS A 152 -0.38 -33.15 -9.72
N ILE A 153 -0.90 -32.22 -8.96
CA ILE A 153 -2.33 -31.93 -8.89
C ILE A 153 -2.63 -30.97 -10.03
N LYS A 154 -3.30 -31.43 -11.09
CA LYS A 154 -3.88 -30.52 -12.08
C LYS A 154 -4.91 -29.65 -11.37
N MET A 155 -4.50 -28.49 -10.91
CA MET A 155 -5.42 -27.50 -10.34
C MET A 155 -6.22 -26.82 -11.48
N LYS A 156 -7.15 -27.58 -12.06
CA LYS A 156 -8.14 -27.01 -12.99
C LYS A 156 -8.99 -25.91 -12.33
N ASN A 157 -8.86 -25.75 -11.02
CA ASN A 157 -9.60 -24.83 -10.16
C ASN A 157 -8.67 -23.87 -9.37
N SER A 158 -7.45 -23.60 -9.85
CA SER A 158 -6.57 -22.64 -9.14
C SER A 158 -7.23 -21.25 -9.02
N GLU A 159 -7.98 -20.85 -10.04
CA GLU A 159 -8.77 -19.60 -10.01
C GLU A 159 -9.87 -19.68 -8.97
N LEU A 160 -10.58 -20.82 -8.88
CA LEU A 160 -11.62 -21.04 -7.88
C LEU A 160 -11.06 -21.07 -6.46
N ALA A 161 -9.90 -21.71 -6.25
CA ALA A 161 -9.22 -21.72 -4.96
C ALA A 161 -8.77 -20.32 -4.54
N MET A 162 -8.26 -19.52 -5.48
CA MET A 162 -7.93 -18.12 -5.24
C MET A 162 -9.15 -17.29 -4.90
N ILE A 163 -10.25 -17.45 -5.62
CA ILE A 163 -11.53 -16.78 -5.33
C ILE A 163 -12.04 -17.18 -3.94
N ILE A 164 -11.99 -18.46 -3.57
CA ILE A 164 -12.39 -18.94 -2.25
C ILE A 164 -11.50 -18.31 -1.15
N ILE A 165 -10.19 -18.25 -1.35
CA ILE A 165 -9.26 -17.59 -0.42
C ILE A 165 -9.61 -16.11 -0.27
N TYR A 166 -9.88 -15.41 -1.38
CA TYR A 166 -10.30 -14.01 -1.33
C TYR A 166 -11.63 -13.83 -0.59
N ILE A 167 -12.63 -14.71 -0.85
CA ILE A 167 -13.93 -14.66 -0.16
C ILE A 167 -13.75 -14.93 1.34
N LEU A 168 -12.97 -15.95 1.72
CA LEU A 168 -12.66 -16.24 3.13
C LEU A 168 -11.96 -15.07 3.83
N LEU A 169 -11.05 -14.39 3.14
CA LEU A 169 -10.38 -13.20 3.67
C LEU A 169 -11.32 -12.01 3.83
N PHE A 170 -12.40 -11.94 3.03
CA PHE A 170 -13.38 -10.86 3.12
C PHE A 170 -14.42 -11.07 4.22
N ILE A 171 -14.66 -12.33 4.62
CA ILE A 171 -15.65 -12.71 5.65
C ILE A 171 -15.05 -12.66 7.07
N ILE A 172 -13.72 -12.76 7.19
CA ILE A 172 -13.00 -12.70 8.48
C ILE A 172 -12.64 -11.26 8.83
#